data_dc79352ad3c655c5110d7371fb9ded23
#
_entry.id   dc79352ad3c655c5110d7371fb9ded23
#
_cell.length_a   1.000
_cell.length_b   1.000
_cell.length_c   1.000
_cell.angle_alpha   90.00
_cell.angle_beta   90.00
_cell.angle_gamma   90.00
#
_symmetry.space_group_name_H-M   'P 1'
#
loop_
_entity.id
_entity.type
_entity.pdbx_description
1 polymer ?
#
loop_
_entity_poly.entity_id
_entity_poly.type
_entity_poly.pdbx_seq_one_letter_code
_entity_poly.pdbx_strand_id
1 'polypeptide(L)'
;VTSYGVALGLKDETATKTGINVTGTADLAPLDKQAAMVKEWVPDAKKVGILYCSAEKNSKYQATVVGAKLKEMGLEVKEYTAADSNEIASVTKLACQNSDVLYVPTDNTMASSAKTIDNIAQPAGVPIIAGEEGICSGCGVATLSISYYDIGYKAGEMAYDILAVSYTHLRAHETR
;
A
#
# COMPACT_ATOMS: atom_id res chain seq x y z
N VAL A 1 0.96 -9.99 2.76
CA VAL A 1 2.08 -9.37 2.00
C VAL A 1 1.55 -8.61 0.80
N THR A 2 2.16 -7.50 0.45
CA THR A 2 1.71 -6.59 -0.62
C THR A 2 1.62 -7.28 -1.97
N SER A 3 2.62 -8.06 -2.34
CA SER A 3 2.58 -8.94 -3.50
C SER A 3 3.52 -10.13 -3.27
N TYR A 4 3.20 -11.28 -3.80
CA TYR A 4 4.07 -12.45 -3.74
C TYR A 4 5.39 -12.19 -4.47
N GLY A 5 5.33 -11.56 -5.64
CA GLY A 5 6.51 -11.22 -6.41
C GLY A 5 7.49 -10.36 -5.61
N VAL A 6 7.00 -9.27 -5.02
CA VAL A 6 7.81 -8.36 -4.19
C VAL A 6 8.29 -9.05 -2.91
N ALA A 7 7.41 -9.75 -2.19
CA ALA A 7 7.73 -10.38 -0.91
C ALA A 7 8.76 -11.50 -1.03
N LEU A 8 8.68 -12.29 -2.10
CA LEU A 8 9.56 -13.44 -2.36
C LEU A 8 10.75 -13.09 -3.27
N GLY A 9 10.85 -11.84 -3.73
CA GLY A 9 11.92 -11.41 -4.64
C GLY A 9 11.85 -12.12 -6.00
N LEU A 10 10.65 -12.45 -6.49
CA LEU A 10 10.48 -13.08 -7.80
C LEU A 10 10.82 -12.10 -8.91
N LYS A 11 11.26 -12.63 -10.07
CA LYS A 11 11.54 -11.78 -11.25
C LYS A 11 10.33 -11.04 -11.76
N ASP A 12 9.15 -11.65 -11.62
CA ASP A 12 7.86 -11.03 -11.93
C ASP A 12 7.18 -10.61 -10.62
N GLU A 13 7.23 -9.32 -10.33
CA GLU A 13 6.61 -8.72 -9.13
C GLU A 13 5.08 -8.75 -9.17
N THR A 14 4.48 -9.01 -10.33
CA THR A 14 3.03 -9.15 -10.53
C THR A 14 2.55 -10.59 -10.45
N ALA A 15 3.46 -11.55 -10.26
CA ALA A 15 3.14 -12.98 -10.24
C ALA A 15 2.08 -13.31 -9.18
N THR A 16 1.03 -14.00 -9.62
CA THR A 16 -0.04 -14.52 -8.75
C THR A 16 0.23 -15.96 -8.28
N LYS A 17 1.23 -16.62 -8.85
CA LYS A 17 1.70 -17.94 -8.47
C LYS A 17 3.16 -17.87 -8.07
N THR A 18 3.49 -18.46 -6.93
CA THR A 18 4.86 -18.42 -6.40
C THR A 18 5.80 -19.37 -7.11
N GLY A 19 5.30 -20.47 -7.68
CA GLY A 19 6.10 -21.54 -8.28
C GLY A 19 6.90 -22.38 -7.26
N ILE A 20 6.71 -22.13 -5.97
CA ILE A 20 7.34 -22.82 -4.84
C ILE A 20 6.28 -23.21 -3.82
N ASN A 21 6.65 -24.01 -2.80
CA ASN A 21 5.74 -24.46 -1.75
C ASN A 21 5.39 -23.35 -0.74
N VAL A 22 4.91 -22.21 -1.24
CA VAL A 22 4.44 -21.07 -0.45
C VAL A 22 3.15 -20.55 -1.05
N THR A 23 2.15 -20.35 -0.22
CA THR A 23 0.89 -19.69 -0.58
C THR A 23 0.43 -18.77 0.54
N GLY A 24 -0.55 -17.92 0.27
CA GLY A 24 -1.09 -17.00 1.26
C GLY A 24 -2.02 -15.96 0.64
N THR A 25 -2.32 -14.95 1.39
CA THR A 25 -3.13 -13.80 0.98
C THR A 25 -2.26 -12.57 0.78
N ALA A 26 -2.66 -11.69 -0.15
CA ALA A 26 -1.98 -10.41 -0.41
C ALA A 26 -2.83 -9.25 0.12
N ASP A 27 -2.14 -8.24 0.64
CA ASP A 27 -2.74 -7.00 1.15
C ASP A 27 -2.58 -5.83 0.16
N LEU A 28 -2.42 -6.14 -1.13
CA LEU A 28 -2.33 -5.12 -2.15
C LEU A 28 -3.72 -4.54 -2.46
N ALA A 29 -3.92 -3.29 -2.07
CA ALA A 29 -5.11 -2.55 -2.41
C ALA A 29 -5.20 -2.28 -3.92
N PRO A 30 -6.38 -1.95 -4.46
CA PRO A 30 -6.55 -1.64 -5.89
C PRO A 30 -5.92 -0.27 -6.21
N LEU A 31 -4.63 -0.28 -6.56
CA LEU A 31 -3.79 0.91 -6.74
C LEU A 31 -4.28 1.83 -7.87
N ASP A 32 -4.87 1.27 -8.91
CA ASP A 32 -5.52 2.01 -10.00
C ASP A 32 -6.68 2.87 -9.50
N LYS A 33 -7.50 2.30 -8.62
CA LYS A 33 -8.63 3.01 -7.99
C LYS A 33 -8.15 4.03 -6.97
N GLN A 34 -7.11 3.73 -6.21
CA GLN A 34 -6.49 4.71 -5.30
C GLN A 34 -5.93 5.91 -6.08
N ALA A 35 -5.30 5.68 -7.24
CA ALA A 35 -4.88 6.78 -8.10
C ALA A 35 -6.07 7.62 -8.60
N ALA A 36 -7.18 6.98 -9.00
CA ALA A 36 -8.39 7.67 -9.43
C ALA A 36 -9.00 8.54 -8.32
N MET A 37 -8.96 8.09 -7.06
CA MET A 37 -9.44 8.87 -5.91
C MET A 37 -8.77 10.24 -5.78
N VAL A 38 -7.50 10.39 -6.20
CA VAL A 38 -6.82 11.69 -6.14
C VAL A 38 -7.60 12.74 -6.92
N LYS A 39 -8.07 12.42 -8.13
CA LYS A 39 -8.89 13.33 -8.94
C LYS A 39 -10.34 13.44 -8.47
N GLU A 40 -10.87 12.40 -7.88
CA GLU A 40 -12.24 12.40 -7.35
C GLU A 40 -12.36 13.33 -6.14
N TRP A 41 -11.40 13.27 -5.22
CA TRP A 41 -11.40 14.05 -3.98
C TRP A 41 -10.77 15.44 -4.13
N VAL A 42 -9.81 15.59 -5.05
CA VAL A 42 -9.11 16.85 -5.31
C VAL A 42 -9.08 17.12 -6.82
N PRO A 43 -10.23 17.45 -7.44
CA PRO A 43 -10.37 17.55 -8.90
C PRO A 43 -9.44 18.60 -9.53
N ASP A 44 -9.13 19.66 -8.81
CA ASP A 44 -8.28 20.77 -9.28
C ASP A 44 -6.78 20.51 -9.09
N ALA A 45 -6.39 19.39 -8.47
CA ALA A 45 -5.00 19.03 -8.25
C ALA A 45 -4.24 18.91 -9.59
N LYS A 46 -3.06 19.50 -9.62
CA LYS A 46 -2.09 19.40 -10.74
C LYS A 46 -0.81 18.71 -10.31
N LYS A 47 -0.42 18.86 -9.05
CA LYS A 47 0.82 18.34 -8.49
C LYS A 47 0.52 17.37 -7.35
N VAL A 48 0.96 16.14 -7.50
CA VAL A 48 0.83 15.09 -6.50
C VAL A 48 2.17 14.74 -5.90
N GLY A 49 2.29 14.86 -4.59
CA GLY A 49 3.44 14.34 -3.84
C GLY A 49 3.18 12.91 -3.38
N ILE A 50 4.09 11.99 -3.67
CA ILE A 50 4.03 10.63 -3.10
C ILE A 50 5.02 10.58 -1.94
N LEU A 51 4.51 10.40 -0.72
CA LEU A 51 5.30 10.42 0.52
C LEU A 51 5.41 9.02 1.09
N TYR A 52 6.63 8.47 1.22
CA TYR A 52 6.85 7.12 1.75
C TYR A 52 8.24 6.91 2.34
N CYS A 53 8.42 5.79 3.09
CA CYS A 53 9.73 5.38 3.62
C CYS A 53 10.54 4.62 2.56
N SER A 54 11.72 5.11 2.22
CA SER A 54 12.60 4.50 1.20
C SER A 54 13.11 3.11 1.58
N ALA A 55 13.11 2.77 2.87
CA ALA A 55 13.51 1.46 3.37
C ALA A 55 12.46 0.37 3.14
N GLU A 56 11.19 0.74 2.86
CA GLU A 56 10.08 -0.19 2.67
C GLU A 56 9.88 -0.50 1.17
N LYS A 57 10.18 -1.74 0.76
CA LYS A 57 10.05 -2.18 -0.64
C LYS A 57 8.60 -2.15 -1.14
N ASN A 58 7.63 -2.52 -0.27
CA ASN A 58 6.21 -2.45 -0.56
C ASN A 58 5.76 -1.04 -0.91
N SER A 59 6.19 -0.04 -0.15
CA SER A 59 5.85 1.36 -0.37
C SER A 59 6.41 1.88 -1.68
N LYS A 60 7.67 1.54 -1.99
CA LYS A 60 8.30 1.88 -3.27
C LYS A 60 7.56 1.28 -4.46
N TYR A 61 7.15 0.00 -4.38
CA TYR A 61 6.37 -0.65 -5.43
C TYR A 61 5.05 0.10 -5.68
N GLN A 62 4.29 0.37 -4.61
CA GLN A 62 3.02 1.10 -4.70
C GLN A 62 3.22 2.52 -5.25
N ALA A 63 4.25 3.23 -4.79
CA ALA A 63 4.60 4.57 -5.29
C ALA A 63 4.88 4.56 -6.80
N THR A 64 5.59 3.55 -7.28
CA THR A 64 5.90 3.39 -8.71
C THR A 64 4.62 3.17 -9.53
N VAL A 65 3.75 2.24 -9.09
CA VAL A 65 2.51 1.91 -9.82
C VAL A 65 1.53 3.08 -9.80
N VAL A 66 1.26 3.65 -8.63
CA VAL A 66 0.34 4.79 -8.48
C VAL A 66 0.89 6.01 -9.20
N GLY A 67 2.20 6.28 -9.07
CA GLY A 67 2.85 7.40 -9.76
C GLY A 67 2.74 7.32 -11.28
N ALA A 68 2.87 6.12 -11.87
CA ALA A 68 2.64 5.92 -13.30
C ALA A 68 1.20 6.23 -13.70
N LYS A 69 0.21 5.74 -12.93
CA LYS A 69 -1.22 6.00 -13.17
C LYS A 69 -1.58 7.49 -13.06
N LEU A 70 -1.06 8.18 -12.06
CA LEU A 70 -1.28 9.62 -11.90
C LEU A 70 -0.71 10.43 -13.06
N LYS A 71 0.47 10.04 -13.57
CA LYS A 71 1.07 10.65 -14.78
C LYS A 71 0.23 10.39 -16.02
N GLU A 72 -0.29 9.16 -16.21
CA GLU A 72 -1.22 8.83 -17.30
C GLU A 72 -2.49 9.69 -17.26
N MET A 73 -2.92 10.12 -16.04
CA MET A 73 -4.05 11.01 -15.83
C MET A 73 -3.71 12.51 -16.02
N GLY A 74 -2.47 12.82 -16.43
CA GLY A 74 -2.01 14.18 -16.71
C GLY A 74 -1.59 14.98 -15.48
N LEU A 75 -1.26 14.32 -14.36
CA LEU A 75 -0.79 14.96 -13.14
C LEU A 75 0.75 15.01 -13.10
N GLU A 76 1.30 16.08 -12.56
CA GLU A 76 2.72 16.16 -12.20
C GLU A 76 2.94 15.37 -10.90
N VAL A 77 3.84 14.39 -10.92
CA VAL A 77 4.09 13.51 -9.77
C VAL A 77 5.52 13.61 -9.32
N LYS A 78 5.70 13.86 -8.02
CA LYS A 78 7.02 13.89 -7.38
C LYS A 78 7.04 13.01 -6.14
N GLU A 79 8.09 12.21 -6.01
CA GLU A 79 8.32 11.36 -4.85
C GLU A 79 9.08 12.12 -3.76
N TYR A 80 8.66 11.93 -2.52
CA TYR A 80 9.26 12.46 -1.31
C TYR A 80 9.51 11.30 -0.36
N THR A 81 10.77 11.00 -0.10
CA THR A 81 11.15 9.82 0.67
C THR A 81 11.86 10.20 1.95
N ALA A 82 11.42 9.59 3.06
CA ALA A 82 12.15 9.61 4.33
C ALA A 82 12.94 8.30 4.48
N ALA A 83 14.15 8.35 4.96
CA ALA A 83 14.94 7.15 5.24
C ALA A 83 14.44 6.45 6.52
N ASP A 84 14.00 7.22 7.50
CA ASP A 84 13.45 6.76 8.77
C ASP A 84 12.45 7.78 9.36
N SER A 85 11.94 7.49 10.56
CA SER A 85 10.96 8.33 11.24
C SER A 85 11.46 9.75 11.60
N ASN A 86 12.78 9.96 11.71
CA ASN A 86 13.34 11.27 12.09
C ASN A 86 13.23 12.29 10.94
N GLU A 87 13.22 11.82 9.70
CA GLU A 87 13.13 12.67 8.52
C GLU A 87 11.69 13.03 8.14
N ILE A 88 10.69 12.30 8.64
CA ILE A 88 9.29 12.43 8.20
C ILE A 88 8.80 13.86 8.29
N ALA A 89 9.06 14.55 9.39
CA ALA A 89 8.58 15.93 9.57
C ALA A 89 9.14 16.88 8.50
N SER A 90 10.44 16.81 8.22
CA SER A 90 11.10 17.69 7.24
C SER A 90 10.66 17.37 5.81
N VAL A 91 10.56 16.08 5.48
CA VAL A 91 10.14 15.62 4.15
C VAL A 91 8.66 15.92 3.91
N THR A 92 7.78 15.73 4.90
CA THR A 92 6.37 16.09 4.82
C THR A 92 6.20 17.59 4.57
N LYS A 93 6.95 18.44 5.29
CA LYS A 93 6.91 19.89 5.07
C LYS A 93 7.30 20.26 3.64
N LEU A 94 8.37 19.65 3.13
CA LEU A 94 8.82 19.87 1.76
C LEU A 94 7.78 19.39 0.73
N ALA A 95 7.15 18.25 0.99
CA ALA A 95 6.10 17.70 0.13
C ALA A 95 4.89 18.64 0.08
N CYS A 96 4.40 19.11 1.23
CA CYS A 96 3.27 20.05 1.29
C CYS A 96 3.54 21.38 0.58
N GLN A 97 4.78 21.87 0.62
CA GLN A 97 5.14 23.13 -0.07
C GLN A 97 5.11 23.03 -1.59
N ASN A 98 5.17 21.83 -2.15
CA ASN A 98 5.34 21.60 -3.57
C ASN A 98 4.24 20.74 -4.21
N SER A 99 3.19 20.43 -3.47
CA SER A 99 2.11 19.54 -3.94
C SER A 99 0.74 20.09 -3.55
N ASP A 100 -0.24 19.84 -4.39
CA ASP A 100 -1.65 20.20 -4.14
C ASP A 100 -2.35 19.12 -3.30
N VAL A 101 -1.85 17.89 -3.38
CA VAL A 101 -2.32 16.70 -2.67
C VAL A 101 -1.18 15.74 -2.44
N LEU A 102 -1.20 15.02 -1.33
CA LEU A 102 -0.26 13.92 -1.07
C LEU A 102 -0.96 12.57 -1.23
N TYR A 103 -0.21 11.61 -1.74
CA TYR A 103 -0.54 10.18 -1.67
C TYR A 103 0.48 9.51 -0.75
N VAL A 104 -0.01 8.78 0.24
CA VAL A 104 0.82 7.99 1.18
C VAL A 104 0.45 6.52 1.00
N PRO A 105 1.31 5.68 0.40
CA PRO A 105 1.03 4.26 0.21
C PRO A 105 0.94 3.50 1.55
N THR A 106 0.60 2.22 1.52
CA THR A 106 0.69 1.35 2.69
C THR A 106 2.14 1.25 3.14
N ASP A 107 2.44 1.86 4.30
CA ASP A 107 3.79 2.09 4.81
C ASP A 107 3.76 2.10 6.34
N ASN A 108 4.48 1.16 6.98
CA ASN A 108 4.45 1.03 8.44
C ASN A 108 5.09 2.22 9.16
N THR A 109 6.13 2.78 8.56
CA THR A 109 6.84 3.94 9.11
C THR A 109 5.98 5.20 9.05
N MET A 110 5.27 5.41 7.92
CA MET A 110 4.31 6.49 7.77
C MET A 110 3.10 6.30 8.69
N ALA A 111 2.55 5.10 8.79
CA ALA A 111 1.43 4.78 9.69
C ALA A 111 1.75 5.11 11.14
N SER A 112 2.92 4.68 11.64
CA SER A 112 3.38 4.98 13.00
C SER A 112 3.62 6.48 13.25
N SER A 113 3.80 7.27 12.19
CA SER A 113 4.08 8.70 12.23
C SER A 113 2.93 9.56 11.71
N ALA A 114 1.74 8.97 11.51
CA ALA A 114 0.61 9.64 10.88
C ALA A 114 0.23 10.96 11.59
N LYS A 115 0.32 11.01 12.92
CA LYS A 115 0.06 12.25 13.68
C LYS A 115 1.09 13.35 13.40
N THR A 116 2.35 13.00 13.17
CA THR A 116 3.39 13.96 12.78
C THR A 116 3.11 14.54 11.40
N ILE A 117 2.67 13.68 10.48
CA ILE A 117 2.27 14.07 9.11
C ILE A 117 1.06 14.99 9.17
N ASP A 118 0.03 14.64 9.94
CA ASP A 118 -1.19 15.43 10.14
C ASP A 118 -0.89 16.85 10.66
N ASN A 119 -0.07 16.94 11.69
CA ASN A 119 0.32 18.22 12.29
C ASN A 119 1.00 19.19 11.31
N ILE A 120 1.47 18.70 10.17
CA ILE A 120 2.13 19.49 9.11
C ILE A 120 1.19 19.69 7.92
N ALA A 121 0.53 18.64 7.45
CA ALA A 121 -0.30 18.68 6.25
C ALA A 121 -1.62 19.43 6.48
N GLN A 122 -2.27 19.24 7.61
CA GLN A 122 -3.53 19.92 7.95
C GLN A 122 -3.40 21.45 8.00
N PRO A 123 -2.43 22.05 8.72
CA PRO A 123 -2.24 23.50 8.69
C PRO A 123 -1.79 24.03 7.32
N ALA A 124 -1.12 23.20 6.53
CA ALA A 124 -0.73 23.56 5.15
C ALA A 124 -1.91 23.51 4.17
N GLY A 125 -3.05 22.96 4.56
CA GLY A 125 -4.23 22.79 3.72
C GLY A 125 -4.03 21.77 2.60
N VAL A 126 -3.08 20.82 2.74
CA VAL A 126 -2.77 19.80 1.74
C VAL A 126 -3.44 18.49 2.12
N PRO A 127 -4.48 18.06 1.39
CA PRO A 127 -5.17 16.80 1.67
C PRO A 127 -4.29 15.59 1.37
N ILE A 128 -4.54 14.48 2.09
CA ILE A 128 -3.81 13.23 1.95
C ILE A 128 -4.76 12.11 1.54
N ILE A 129 -4.48 11.48 0.41
CA ILE A 129 -5.10 10.20 0.02
C ILE A 129 -4.20 9.08 0.56
N ALA A 130 -4.78 8.25 1.43
CA ALA A 130 -4.04 7.23 2.13
C ALA A 130 -4.17 5.86 1.46
N GLY A 131 -3.13 5.08 1.46
CA GLY A 131 -3.08 3.71 0.92
C GLY A 131 -3.74 2.67 1.82
N GLU A 132 -3.98 3.01 3.10
CA GLU A 132 -4.60 2.11 4.08
C GLU A 132 -5.31 2.87 5.21
N GLU A 133 -6.13 2.15 6.00
CA GLU A 133 -7.03 2.71 7.00
C GLU A 133 -6.31 3.38 8.17
N GLY A 134 -5.20 2.82 8.65
CA GLY A 134 -4.45 3.36 9.79
C GLY A 134 -3.84 4.72 9.47
N ILE A 135 -3.24 4.89 8.30
CA ILE A 135 -2.75 6.18 7.81
C ILE A 135 -3.92 7.14 7.61
N CYS A 136 -5.02 6.68 7.03
CA CYS A 136 -6.19 7.52 6.79
C CYS A 136 -6.77 8.06 8.10
N SER A 137 -6.95 7.23 9.10
CA SER A 137 -7.47 7.64 10.40
C SER A 137 -6.57 8.63 11.13
N GLY A 138 -5.25 8.60 10.85
CA GLY A 138 -4.25 9.48 11.47
C GLY A 138 -4.01 10.80 10.76
N CYS A 139 -4.12 10.84 9.43
CA CYS A 139 -3.79 12.05 8.64
C CYS A 139 -4.49 12.11 7.27
N GLY A 140 -5.26 11.12 6.84
CA GLY A 140 -5.85 11.08 5.52
C GLY A 140 -7.27 11.65 5.47
N VAL A 141 -7.68 12.12 4.29
CA VAL A 141 -9.07 12.54 4.03
C VAL A 141 -9.89 11.42 3.41
N ALA A 142 -9.23 10.49 2.69
CA ALA A 142 -9.87 9.32 2.08
C ALA A 142 -8.89 8.18 1.88
N THR A 143 -9.41 6.95 1.87
CA THR A 143 -8.70 5.73 1.51
C THR A 143 -9.61 4.75 0.81
N LEU A 144 -9.05 3.90 -0.04
CA LEU A 144 -9.67 2.67 -0.50
C LEU A 144 -8.81 1.51 0.03
N SER A 145 -9.12 1.12 1.25
CA SER A 145 -8.36 0.11 1.98
C SER A 145 -8.92 -1.29 1.74
N ILE A 146 -8.25 -2.25 2.32
CA ILE A 146 -8.61 -3.67 2.38
C ILE A 146 -8.92 -4.04 3.83
N SER A 147 -9.74 -5.06 4.03
CA SER A 147 -10.02 -5.59 5.36
C SER A 147 -8.92 -6.56 5.78
N TYR A 148 -8.09 -6.18 6.72
CA TYR A 148 -7.08 -7.07 7.30
C TYR A 148 -7.69 -8.28 8.02
N TYR A 149 -8.89 -8.11 8.57
CA TYR A 149 -9.65 -9.23 9.14
C TYR A 149 -9.99 -10.28 8.08
N ASP A 150 -10.55 -9.85 6.94
CA ASP A 150 -10.93 -10.77 5.86
C ASP A 150 -9.71 -11.45 5.23
N ILE A 151 -8.59 -10.73 5.11
CA ILE A 151 -7.31 -11.30 4.66
C ILE A 151 -6.85 -12.41 5.61
N GLY A 152 -6.88 -12.17 6.92
CA GLY A 152 -6.52 -13.15 7.93
C GLY A 152 -7.47 -14.35 7.95
N TYR A 153 -8.77 -14.09 7.87
CA TYR A 153 -9.79 -15.13 7.79
C TYR A 153 -9.59 -16.02 6.55
N LYS A 154 -9.38 -15.41 5.38
CA LYS A 154 -9.13 -16.14 4.13
C LYS A 154 -7.83 -16.95 4.17
N ALA A 155 -6.78 -16.41 4.80
CA ALA A 155 -5.55 -17.18 5.00
C ALA A 155 -5.78 -18.43 5.86
N GLY A 156 -6.62 -18.31 6.89
CA GLY A 156 -7.03 -19.45 7.73
C GLY A 156 -7.83 -20.51 6.96
N GLU A 157 -8.81 -20.10 6.14
CA GLU A 157 -9.54 -21.02 5.26
C GLU A 157 -8.59 -21.77 4.31
N MET A 158 -7.67 -21.04 3.65
CA MET A 158 -6.69 -21.65 2.74
C MET A 158 -5.79 -22.66 3.46
N ALA A 159 -5.35 -22.36 4.67
CA ALA A 159 -4.55 -23.27 5.48
C ALA A 159 -5.36 -24.54 5.84
N TYR A 160 -6.61 -24.36 6.24
CA TYR A 160 -7.51 -25.49 6.53
C TYR A 160 -7.70 -26.40 5.31
N ASP A 161 -7.97 -25.82 4.15
CA ASP A 161 -8.18 -26.58 2.91
C ASP A 161 -6.93 -27.38 2.52
N ILE A 162 -5.74 -26.79 2.63
CA ILE A 162 -4.48 -27.47 2.36
C ILE A 162 -4.30 -28.67 3.28
N LEU A 163 -4.53 -28.49 4.58
CA LEU A 163 -4.40 -29.56 5.56
C LEU A 163 -5.46 -30.65 5.37
N ALA A 164 -6.71 -30.28 5.08
CA ALA A 164 -7.81 -31.19 4.83
C ALA A 164 -7.58 -32.06 3.58
N VAL A 165 -7.12 -31.44 2.48
CA VAL A 165 -6.80 -32.16 1.24
C VAL A 165 -5.63 -33.12 1.43
N SER A 166 -4.57 -32.71 2.12
CA SER A 166 -3.42 -33.58 2.44
C SER A 166 -3.85 -34.77 3.28
N TYR A 167 -4.74 -34.59 4.25
CA TYR A 167 -5.28 -35.65 5.08
C TYR A 167 -6.16 -36.64 4.27
N THR A 168 -6.94 -36.14 3.31
CA THR A 168 -7.77 -36.96 2.44
C THR A 168 -6.93 -37.84 1.53
N HIS A 169 -5.84 -37.35 0.99
CA HIS A 169 -4.89 -38.13 0.18
C HIS A 169 -4.16 -39.18 0.99
N LEU A 170 -3.76 -38.91 2.22
CA LEU A 170 -3.15 -39.92 3.10
C LEU A 170 -4.12 -41.05 3.42
N ARG A 171 -5.40 -40.76 3.74
CA ARG A 171 -6.41 -41.81 3.96
C ARG A 171 -6.71 -42.67 2.73
N ALA A 172 -6.68 -42.09 1.55
CA ALA A 172 -6.91 -42.85 0.30
C ALA A 172 -5.78 -43.87 0.02
N HIS A 173 -4.58 -43.65 0.55
CA HIS A 173 -3.47 -44.62 0.46
C HIS A 173 -3.48 -45.70 1.55
N GLU A 174 -4.12 -45.45 2.69
CA GLU A 174 -4.21 -46.41 3.80
C GLU A 174 -5.34 -47.46 3.62
N THR A 175 -6.21 -47.28 2.64
CA THR A 175 -7.36 -48.19 2.36
C THR A 175 -7.12 -49.14 1.19
N ARG A 176 -5.85 -49.46 0.86
CA ARG A 176 -5.51 -50.54 -0.10
C ARG A 176 -4.77 -51.65 0.56
#